data_0aacc222b8feb774f31ef24b428aebef
#
_entry.id   0aacc222b8feb774f31ef24b428aebef
#
_cell.length_a   1.000
_cell.length_b   1.000
_cell.length_c   1.000
_cell.angle_alpha   90.00
_cell.angle_beta   90.00
_cell.angle_gamma   90.00
#
_symmetry.space_group_name_H-M   'P 1'
#
loop_
_entity.id
_entity.type
_entity.pdbx_description
1 polymer ?
#
loop_
_entity_poly.entity_id
_entity_poly.type
_entity_poly.pdbx_seq_one_letter_code
_entity_poly.pdbx_strand_id
1 'polypeptide(L)'
;MRRILHILVAALAVDAFAPPPSSLRRRQPLYAETLPKRLRTSDLDAEGRCDEAGIVVKASPGKGFGAFAARNFDEDITIADYVGEQLTQAEVDVRYKKSKMDWKDKLWRKSRQLKGITVSGDYIFRVEDDLYVDAEDPAFANWCRFINHSSDANLRVKSLAYSGYTQGPRVWFVSTRPIKEGEELCFDYGEEYWFEEDKPVA
;
A
#
# COMPACT_ATOMS: atom_id res chain seq x y z
N MET A 1 -21.56 10.02 17.05
CA MET A 1 -20.54 10.48 16.09
C MET A 1 -20.03 9.24 15.36
N ARG A 2 -20.28 9.15 14.07
CA ARG A 2 -19.86 8.01 13.26
C ARG A 2 -18.41 8.24 12.87
N ARG A 3 -17.48 7.50 13.45
CA ARG A 3 -16.07 7.49 13.01
C ARG A 3 -16.01 6.74 11.69
N ILE A 4 -15.67 7.44 10.65
CA ILE A 4 -15.41 6.89 9.33
C ILE A 4 -13.97 6.38 9.36
N LEU A 5 -13.79 5.12 9.03
CA LEU A 5 -12.50 4.48 8.89
C LEU A 5 -11.81 5.11 7.66
N HIS A 6 -10.80 5.92 7.91
CA HIS A 6 -9.90 6.41 6.86
C HIS A 6 -8.73 5.45 6.81
N ILE A 7 -8.48 4.88 5.67
CA ILE A 7 -7.56 3.77 5.58
C ILE A 7 -6.55 4.05 4.50
N LEU A 8 -5.30 3.89 4.85
CA LEU A 8 -4.23 3.65 3.93
C LEU A 8 -3.10 2.86 4.63
N VAL A 9 -2.75 1.76 4.04
CA VAL A 9 -1.60 0.86 4.26
C VAL A 9 -1.07 0.74 5.69
N ALA A 10 -1.47 -0.30 6.43
CA ALA A 10 -0.71 -0.80 7.57
C ALA A 10 0.26 -1.92 7.13
N ALA A 11 1.46 -1.87 7.64
CA ALA A 11 2.41 -2.96 7.49
C ALA A 11 1.86 -4.23 8.14
N LEU A 12 1.87 -5.35 7.42
CA LEU A 12 1.62 -6.66 7.99
C LEU A 12 2.60 -6.88 9.15
N ALA A 13 2.11 -6.97 10.37
CA ALA A 13 2.85 -7.54 11.48
C ALA A 13 3.14 -9.00 11.13
N VAL A 14 4.35 -9.26 10.66
CA VAL A 14 4.91 -10.59 10.62
C VAL A 14 5.41 -10.84 12.03
N ASP A 15 4.91 -11.91 12.68
CA ASP A 15 5.33 -12.35 13.99
C ASP A 15 6.84 -12.21 14.16
N ALA A 16 7.23 -11.50 15.21
CA ALA A 16 8.61 -11.25 15.56
C ALA A 16 9.31 -12.60 15.88
N PHE A 17 10.06 -13.10 14.94
CA PHE A 17 11.07 -14.12 15.22
C PHE A 17 12.18 -13.45 16.04
N ALA A 18 12.37 -13.92 17.28
CA ALA A 18 13.46 -13.51 18.13
C ALA A 18 14.81 -13.70 17.38
N PRO A 19 15.75 -12.74 17.45
CA PRO A 19 17.01 -12.88 16.74
C PRO A 19 17.81 -14.04 17.36
N PRO A 20 18.48 -14.88 16.55
CA PRO A 20 19.38 -15.92 17.04
C PRO A 20 20.61 -15.30 17.74
N PRO A 21 21.21 -16.01 18.70
CA PRO A 21 22.34 -15.50 19.47
C PRO A 21 23.56 -15.16 18.59
N SER A 22 24.30 -14.15 19.01
CA SER A 22 25.26 -13.31 18.29
C SER A 22 26.58 -13.99 17.83
N SER A 23 26.68 -15.30 17.62
CA SER A 23 27.95 -15.95 17.33
C SER A 23 28.16 -16.52 15.92
N LEU A 24 27.24 -16.31 14.98
CA LEU A 24 27.43 -16.74 13.58
C LEU A 24 26.96 -15.66 12.59
N ARG A 25 27.63 -14.49 12.58
CA ARG A 25 27.50 -13.56 11.45
C ARG A 25 28.25 -14.12 10.24
N ARG A 26 27.66 -15.12 9.55
CA ARG A 26 27.93 -15.25 8.12
C ARG A 26 27.32 -14.01 7.46
N ARG A 27 28.16 -13.24 6.75
CA ARG A 27 27.67 -12.22 5.82
C ARG A 27 26.72 -12.94 4.85
N GLN A 28 25.42 -12.81 5.07
CA GLN A 28 24.46 -13.18 4.04
C GLN A 28 24.69 -12.23 2.86
N PRO A 29 24.73 -12.74 1.63
CA PRO A 29 24.74 -11.90 0.47
C PRO A 29 23.50 -11.02 0.49
N LEU A 30 23.63 -9.76 0.07
CA LEU A 30 22.56 -8.80 -0.19
C LEU A 30 21.68 -9.28 -1.35
N TYR A 31 21.07 -10.45 -1.23
CA TYR A 31 20.04 -10.88 -2.15
C TYR A 31 18.72 -10.34 -1.63
N ALA A 32 18.13 -9.46 -2.43
CA ALA A 32 16.77 -8.99 -2.23
C ALA A 32 15.86 -10.20 -1.95
N GLU A 33 15.17 -10.19 -0.80
CA GLU A 33 14.11 -11.16 -0.56
C GLU A 33 13.12 -11.00 -1.72
N THR A 34 12.97 -12.06 -2.50
CA THR A 34 12.06 -12.06 -3.65
C THR A 34 10.66 -11.76 -3.14
N LEU A 35 10.00 -10.78 -3.71
CA LEU A 35 8.64 -10.41 -3.32
C LEU A 35 7.71 -11.63 -3.42
N PRO A 36 7.06 -12.03 -2.31
CA PRO A 36 6.19 -13.20 -2.30
C PRO A 36 5.13 -13.13 -3.40
N LYS A 37 4.96 -14.21 -4.17
CA LYS A 37 4.01 -14.27 -5.31
C LYS A 37 2.61 -13.76 -4.94
N ARG A 38 2.14 -14.03 -3.72
CA ARG A 38 0.82 -13.59 -3.21
C ARG A 38 0.68 -12.08 -3.05
N LEU A 39 1.79 -11.35 -2.96
CA LEU A 39 1.79 -9.88 -2.82
C LEU A 39 2.08 -9.18 -4.14
N ARG A 40 2.52 -9.91 -5.16
CA ARG A 40 2.95 -9.36 -6.44
C ARG A 40 1.75 -8.91 -7.25
N THR A 41 1.76 -7.66 -7.65
CA THR A 41 0.82 -7.09 -8.62
C THR A 41 1.23 -7.45 -10.05
N SER A 42 0.33 -7.28 -11.00
CA SER A 42 0.58 -7.69 -12.40
C SER A 42 1.68 -6.90 -13.11
N ASP A 43 2.01 -5.73 -12.60
CA ASP A 43 3.02 -4.81 -13.11
C ASP A 43 4.42 -5.03 -12.50
N LEU A 44 4.57 -6.01 -11.60
CA LEU A 44 5.84 -6.38 -10.97
C LEU A 44 6.36 -7.71 -11.52
N ASP A 45 7.65 -7.76 -11.83
CA ASP A 45 8.36 -8.99 -12.15
C ASP A 45 8.60 -9.87 -10.91
N ALA A 46 9.38 -10.95 -11.08
CA ALA A 46 9.70 -11.89 -10.00
C ALA A 46 10.55 -11.26 -8.89
N GLU A 47 11.37 -10.31 -9.22
CA GLU A 47 12.29 -9.58 -8.34
C GLU A 47 11.63 -8.35 -7.70
N GLY A 48 10.35 -8.09 -8.00
CA GLY A 48 9.60 -6.93 -7.51
C GLY A 48 9.90 -5.64 -8.27
N ARG A 49 10.37 -5.72 -9.52
CA ARG A 49 10.69 -4.54 -10.33
C ARG A 49 9.54 -4.18 -11.25
N CYS A 50 9.36 -2.88 -11.46
CA CYS A 50 8.56 -2.30 -12.52
C CYS A 50 9.47 -1.35 -13.32
N ASP A 51 10.14 -1.88 -14.35
CA ASP A 51 11.14 -1.11 -15.12
C ASP A 51 10.51 0.08 -15.85
N GLU A 52 9.27 -0.07 -16.34
CA GLU A 52 8.53 1.01 -16.99
C GLU A 52 8.33 2.20 -16.03
N ALA A 53 7.96 1.95 -14.77
CA ALA A 53 7.82 2.98 -13.76
C ALA A 53 9.17 3.43 -13.18
N GLY A 54 10.23 2.65 -13.34
CA GLY A 54 11.52 2.88 -12.69
C GLY A 54 11.49 2.64 -11.19
N ILE A 55 10.83 1.56 -10.76
CA ILE A 55 10.57 1.23 -9.35
C ILE A 55 11.01 -0.19 -9.04
N VAL A 56 11.42 -0.41 -7.79
CA VAL A 56 11.61 -1.73 -7.20
C VAL A 56 10.91 -1.83 -5.86
N VAL A 57 10.13 -2.88 -5.66
CA VAL A 57 9.52 -3.23 -4.38
C VAL A 57 10.42 -4.20 -3.64
N LYS A 58 10.87 -3.83 -2.45
CA LYS A 58 11.75 -4.64 -1.61
C LYS A 58 11.44 -4.45 -0.13
N ALA A 59 12.08 -5.22 0.74
CA ALA A 59 11.91 -5.09 2.19
C ALA A 59 12.26 -3.66 2.66
N SER A 60 11.36 -3.08 3.45
CA SER A 60 11.52 -1.79 4.14
C SER A 60 11.57 -2.04 5.65
N PRO A 61 12.65 -1.65 6.35
CA PRO A 61 12.82 -1.93 7.76
C PRO A 61 11.65 -1.39 8.60
N GLY A 62 11.01 -2.28 9.37
CA GLY A 62 9.89 -1.93 10.24
C GLY A 62 8.55 -1.69 9.54
N LYS A 63 8.50 -1.75 8.19
CA LYS A 63 7.30 -1.45 7.39
C LYS A 63 6.91 -2.61 6.44
N GLY A 64 7.58 -3.76 6.52
CA GLY A 64 7.35 -4.87 5.60
C GLY A 64 7.99 -4.62 4.23
N PHE A 65 7.19 -4.40 3.20
CA PHE A 65 7.69 -4.05 1.87
C PHE A 65 7.47 -2.57 1.58
N GLY A 66 8.38 -1.96 0.80
CA GLY A 66 8.29 -0.57 0.35
C GLY A 66 8.60 -0.46 -1.14
N ALA A 67 8.13 0.61 -1.76
CA ALA A 67 8.46 0.98 -3.12
C ALA A 67 9.68 1.92 -3.13
N PHE A 68 10.70 1.60 -3.90
CA PHE A 68 11.95 2.35 -3.98
C PHE A 68 12.20 2.81 -5.40
N ALA A 69 12.77 3.99 -5.55
CA ALA A 69 13.22 4.52 -6.82
C ALA A 69 14.33 3.64 -7.41
N ALA A 70 14.15 3.14 -8.64
CA ALA A 70 15.17 2.42 -9.39
C ALA A 70 15.93 3.34 -10.39
N ARG A 71 15.59 4.63 -10.41
CA ARG A 71 16.23 5.72 -11.15
C ARG A 71 15.97 7.04 -10.44
N ASN A 72 16.64 8.10 -10.87
CA ASN A 72 16.30 9.44 -10.36
C ASN A 72 14.97 9.94 -10.92
N PHE A 73 14.24 10.69 -10.11
CA PHE A 73 13.04 11.40 -10.50
C PHE A 73 13.19 12.89 -10.19
N ASP A 74 12.69 13.72 -11.08
CA ASP A 74 12.65 15.16 -10.87
C ASP A 74 11.51 15.56 -9.93
N GLU A 75 11.53 16.79 -9.42
CA GLU A 75 10.45 17.39 -8.66
C GLU A 75 9.24 17.67 -9.55
N ASP A 76 8.05 17.70 -8.94
CA ASP A 76 6.77 18.03 -9.59
C ASP A 76 6.34 17.12 -10.75
N ILE A 77 6.88 15.91 -10.85
CA ILE A 77 6.43 14.93 -11.84
C ILE A 77 5.40 13.96 -11.27
N THR A 78 4.48 13.50 -12.09
CA THR A 78 3.58 12.39 -11.75
C THR A 78 4.38 11.09 -11.75
N ILE A 79 4.42 10.41 -10.62
CA ILE A 79 5.12 9.13 -10.45
C ILE A 79 4.25 7.98 -10.94
N ALA A 80 3.02 7.86 -10.43
CA ALA A 80 2.05 6.85 -10.86
C ALA A 80 0.66 7.13 -10.31
N ASP A 81 -0.33 6.46 -10.90
CA ASP A 81 -1.69 6.39 -10.40
C ASP A 81 -1.83 5.22 -9.40
N TYR A 82 -2.59 5.42 -8.32
CA TYR A 82 -2.97 4.38 -7.39
C TYR A 82 -4.14 3.58 -7.96
N VAL A 83 -3.93 2.32 -8.25
CA VAL A 83 -4.91 1.46 -8.90
C VAL A 83 -5.51 0.49 -7.90
N GLY A 84 -6.83 0.30 -7.95
CA GLY A 84 -7.58 -0.61 -7.10
C GLY A 84 -9.03 -0.77 -7.55
N GLU A 85 -9.80 -1.55 -6.80
CA GLU A 85 -11.24 -1.68 -6.98
C GLU A 85 -11.95 -0.40 -6.48
N GLN A 86 -12.92 0.11 -7.24
CA GLN A 86 -13.75 1.23 -6.80
C GLN A 86 -14.86 0.72 -5.90
N LEU A 87 -15.04 1.34 -4.74
CA LEU A 87 -16.00 0.91 -3.73
C LEU A 87 -16.81 2.09 -3.21
N THR A 88 -18.07 1.82 -2.87
CA THR A 88 -18.92 2.67 -2.05
C THR A 88 -18.64 2.44 -0.55
N GLN A 89 -19.08 3.35 0.32
CA GLN A 89 -19.01 3.16 1.78
C GLN A 89 -19.71 1.88 2.22
N ALA A 90 -20.85 1.54 1.61
CA ALA A 90 -21.59 0.32 1.94
C ALA A 90 -20.75 -0.95 1.63
N GLU A 91 -20.04 -0.97 0.51
CA GLU A 91 -19.15 -2.09 0.14
C GLU A 91 -17.93 -2.17 1.05
N VAL A 92 -17.33 -1.04 1.43
CA VAL A 92 -16.25 -0.98 2.43
C VAL A 92 -16.74 -1.54 3.77
N ASP A 93 -17.94 -1.15 4.20
CA ASP A 93 -18.53 -1.64 5.45
C ASP A 93 -18.75 -3.16 5.43
N VAL A 94 -19.23 -3.71 4.31
CA VAL A 94 -19.40 -5.15 4.12
C VAL A 94 -18.05 -5.87 4.11
N ARG A 95 -17.05 -5.32 3.41
CA ARG A 95 -15.73 -5.96 3.31
C ARG A 95 -14.97 -5.99 4.63
N TYR A 96 -15.02 -4.92 5.41
CA TYR A 96 -14.07 -4.70 6.53
C TYR A 96 -14.73 -4.60 7.89
N LYS A 97 -16.02 -4.22 8.00
CA LYS A 97 -16.74 -4.15 9.28
C LYS A 97 -17.48 -5.44 9.62
N LYS A 98 -16.88 -6.29 10.43
CA LYS A 98 -17.43 -7.61 10.82
C LYS A 98 -18.88 -7.58 11.33
N SER A 99 -19.32 -6.49 11.95
CA SER A 99 -20.65 -6.35 12.55
C SER A 99 -21.80 -6.27 11.54
N LYS A 100 -21.48 -6.02 10.25
CA LYS A 100 -22.47 -5.86 9.19
C LYS A 100 -22.52 -7.02 8.20
N MET A 101 -21.71 -8.07 8.41
CA MET A 101 -21.57 -9.19 7.48
C MET A 101 -22.69 -10.19 7.60
N ASP A 102 -23.34 -10.48 6.48
CA ASP A 102 -24.22 -11.63 6.32
C ASP A 102 -23.43 -12.93 6.04
N TRP A 103 -24.10 -14.04 5.74
CA TRP A 103 -23.44 -15.31 5.50
C TRP A 103 -22.65 -15.32 4.16
N LYS A 104 -23.13 -14.59 3.14
CA LYS A 104 -22.46 -14.47 1.84
C LYS A 104 -21.16 -13.66 1.97
N ASP A 105 -21.20 -12.58 2.72
CA ASP A 105 -20.05 -11.74 3.01
C ASP A 105 -18.97 -12.52 3.75
N LYS A 106 -19.37 -13.34 4.73
CA LYS A 106 -18.45 -14.23 5.46
C LYS A 106 -17.81 -15.26 4.52
N LEU A 107 -18.56 -15.81 3.60
CA LEU A 107 -18.06 -16.77 2.62
C LEU A 107 -17.09 -16.10 1.62
N TRP A 108 -17.43 -14.91 1.13
CA TRP A 108 -16.57 -14.11 0.28
C TRP A 108 -15.23 -13.78 0.99
N ARG A 109 -15.30 -13.29 2.24
CA ARG A 109 -14.13 -13.00 3.05
C ARG A 109 -13.23 -14.24 3.25
N LYS A 110 -13.83 -15.38 3.56
CA LYS A 110 -13.10 -16.66 3.68
C LYS A 110 -12.43 -17.06 2.38
N SER A 111 -13.08 -16.85 1.24
CA SER A 111 -12.52 -17.12 -0.08
C SER A 111 -11.27 -16.26 -0.36
N ARG A 112 -11.30 -14.96 -0.01
CA ARG A 112 -10.14 -14.06 -0.14
C ARG A 112 -8.98 -14.53 0.74
N GLN A 113 -9.25 -14.85 2.00
CA GLN A 113 -8.22 -15.37 2.93
C GLN A 113 -7.58 -16.67 2.41
N LEU A 114 -8.36 -17.58 1.83
CA LEU A 114 -7.83 -18.81 1.21
C LEU A 114 -6.92 -18.54 0.01
N LYS A 115 -7.12 -17.42 -0.69
CA LYS A 115 -6.23 -16.93 -1.76
C LYS A 115 -5.01 -16.17 -1.23
N GLY A 116 -4.90 -16.00 0.10
CA GLY A 116 -3.83 -15.23 0.72
C GLY A 116 -3.99 -13.71 0.59
N ILE A 117 -5.21 -13.24 0.23
CA ILE A 117 -5.54 -11.82 0.17
C ILE A 117 -5.91 -11.39 1.57
N THR A 118 -5.31 -10.30 2.06
CA THR A 118 -5.63 -9.71 3.33
C THR A 118 -7.06 -9.16 3.33
N VAL A 119 -7.62 -8.95 4.50
CA VAL A 119 -8.96 -8.39 4.72
C VAL A 119 -8.90 -7.38 5.86
N SER A 120 -7.78 -6.68 5.94
CA SER A 120 -7.49 -5.68 6.97
C SER A 120 -8.11 -4.34 6.62
N GLY A 121 -8.15 -4.00 5.34
CA GLY A 121 -8.54 -2.69 4.85
C GLY A 121 -7.39 -1.69 4.82
N ASP A 122 -6.15 -2.18 4.84
CA ASP A 122 -4.95 -1.35 4.94
C ASP A 122 -4.58 -0.64 3.62
N TYR A 123 -5.23 -1.03 2.51
CA TYR A 123 -4.94 -0.54 1.17
C TYR A 123 -6.10 0.25 0.57
N ILE A 124 -6.96 0.85 1.40
CA ILE A 124 -8.10 1.64 0.93
C ILE A 124 -7.76 3.12 0.94
N PHE A 125 -7.99 3.78 -0.19
CA PHE A 125 -7.90 5.22 -0.34
C PHE A 125 -9.30 5.82 -0.44
N ARG A 126 -9.64 6.79 0.45
CA ARG A 126 -10.86 7.56 0.33
C ARG A 126 -10.63 8.71 -0.62
N VAL A 127 -11.42 8.78 -1.68
CA VAL A 127 -11.36 9.86 -2.69
C VAL A 127 -12.27 11.02 -2.27
N GLU A 128 -13.51 10.67 -1.91
CA GLU A 128 -14.52 11.59 -1.34
C GLU A 128 -15.55 10.80 -0.55
N ASP A 129 -16.64 11.44 -0.10
CA ASP A 129 -17.74 10.75 0.57
C ASP A 129 -18.34 9.69 -0.35
N ASP A 130 -18.47 8.47 0.17
CA ASP A 130 -19.01 7.29 -0.54
C ASP A 130 -18.21 6.82 -1.77
N LEU A 131 -16.93 7.24 -1.89
CA LEU A 131 -16.08 6.83 -3.01
C LEU A 131 -14.67 6.46 -2.55
N TYR A 132 -14.29 5.21 -2.78
CA TYR A 132 -13.03 4.61 -2.33
C TYR A 132 -12.33 3.87 -3.46
N VAL A 133 -11.00 3.78 -3.38
CA VAL A 133 -10.16 2.89 -4.20
C VAL A 133 -9.47 1.90 -3.26
N ASP A 134 -9.73 0.60 -3.47
CA ASP A 134 -9.23 -0.51 -2.65
C ASP A 134 -8.19 -1.33 -3.41
N ALA A 135 -6.95 -1.24 -3.01
CA ALA A 135 -5.82 -1.98 -3.56
C ALA A 135 -5.45 -3.24 -2.73
N GLU A 136 -6.36 -3.74 -1.90
CA GLU A 136 -6.13 -4.93 -1.06
C GLU A 136 -5.87 -6.19 -1.90
N ASP A 137 -6.57 -6.36 -3.03
CA ASP A 137 -6.36 -7.49 -3.93
C ASP A 137 -5.25 -7.18 -4.95
N PRO A 138 -4.11 -7.90 -4.92
CA PRO A 138 -3.01 -7.68 -5.85
C PRO A 138 -3.39 -7.85 -7.33
N ALA A 139 -4.47 -8.60 -7.62
CA ALA A 139 -4.94 -8.79 -9.00
C ALA A 139 -5.55 -7.53 -9.61
N PHE A 140 -6.02 -6.60 -8.77
CA PHE A 140 -6.64 -5.33 -9.17
C PHE A 140 -5.80 -4.12 -8.80
N ALA A 141 -4.68 -4.31 -8.12
CA ALA A 141 -3.78 -3.27 -7.65
C ALA A 141 -2.53 -3.16 -8.52
N ASN A 142 -1.81 -2.07 -8.35
CA ASN A 142 -0.46 -1.90 -8.88
C ASN A 142 0.57 -1.72 -7.75
N TRP A 143 1.84 -1.56 -8.10
CA TRP A 143 2.94 -1.42 -7.17
C TRP A 143 2.79 -0.24 -6.18
N CYS A 144 1.94 0.76 -6.49
CA CYS A 144 1.72 1.92 -5.60
C CYS A 144 1.18 1.53 -4.21
N ARG A 145 0.58 0.33 -4.08
CA ARG A 145 0.17 -0.20 -2.78
C ARG A 145 1.32 -0.37 -1.78
N PHE A 146 2.56 -0.37 -2.25
CA PHE A 146 3.77 -0.48 -1.42
C PHE A 146 4.41 0.87 -1.08
N ILE A 147 3.78 1.99 -1.44
CA ILE A 147 4.25 3.31 -1.02
C ILE A 147 3.90 3.48 0.46
N ASN A 148 4.93 3.61 1.30
CA ASN A 148 4.79 3.69 2.75
C ASN A 148 4.56 5.12 3.26
N HIS A 149 4.21 5.22 4.55
CA HIS A 149 4.15 6.50 5.24
C HIS A 149 5.54 7.04 5.59
N SER A 150 5.67 8.36 5.53
CA SER A 150 6.74 9.13 6.19
C SER A 150 6.25 10.53 6.48
N SER A 151 6.61 11.06 7.66
CA SER A 151 6.44 12.49 7.97
C SER A 151 7.37 13.37 7.12
N ASP A 152 8.52 12.82 6.67
CA ASP A 152 9.42 13.43 5.68
C ASP A 152 9.14 12.83 4.29
N ALA A 153 7.92 13.06 3.82
CA ALA A 153 7.43 12.50 2.57
C ALA A 153 8.09 13.15 1.34
N ASN A 154 8.46 12.32 0.35
CA ASN A 154 8.95 12.78 -0.95
C ASN A 154 7.87 12.76 -2.04
N LEU A 155 6.67 12.31 -1.69
CA LEU A 155 5.50 12.33 -2.54
C LEU A 155 4.34 13.08 -1.88
N ARG A 156 3.54 13.75 -2.68
CA ARG A 156 2.19 14.19 -2.32
C ARG A 156 1.15 13.41 -3.12
N VAL A 157 0.03 13.13 -2.51
CA VAL A 157 -1.10 12.49 -3.17
C VAL A 157 -2.07 13.55 -3.69
N LYS A 158 -2.66 13.27 -4.85
CA LYS A 158 -3.78 14.02 -5.44
C LYS A 158 -4.90 13.07 -5.76
N SER A 159 -6.15 13.54 -5.69
CA SER A 159 -7.33 12.75 -6.04
C SER A 159 -8.36 13.60 -6.78
N LEU A 160 -9.16 12.92 -7.60
CA LEU A 160 -10.35 13.45 -8.27
C LEU A 160 -11.44 12.37 -8.20
N ALA A 161 -12.66 12.78 -7.86
CA ALA A 161 -13.81 11.87 -7.83
C ALA A 161 -14.17 11.33 -9.21
N TYR A 162 -14.00 12.14 -10.25
CA TYR A 162 -14.16 11.73 -11.63
C TYR A 162 -13.06 12.31 -12.51
N SER A 163 -12.42 11.44 -13.25
CA SER A 163 -11.46 11.77 -14.28
C SER A 163 -11.94 11.26 -15.63
N GLY A 164 -12.01 12.14 -16.63
CA GLY A 164 -12.32 11.73 -18.00
C GLY A 164 -11.30 10.75 -18.58
N TYR A 165 -10.08 10.75 -18.05
CA TYR A 165 -9.02 9.82 -18.45
C TYR A 165 -9.25 8.40 -17.92
N THR A 166 -9.62 8.25 -16.65
CA THR A 166 -9.86 6.94 -16.01
C THR A 166 -11.31 6.48 -16.09
N GLN A 167 -12.22 7.35 -16.54
CA GLN A 167 -13.67 7.12 -16.52
C GLN A 167 -14.21 6.81 -15.11
N GLY A 168 -13.58 7.37 -14.08
CA GLY A 168 -13.92 7.16 -12.69
C GLY A 168 -12.97 7.94 -11.77
N PRO A 169 -12.87 7.56 -10.49
CA PRO A 169 -11.96 8.20 -9.56
C PRO A 169 -10.50 8.03 -10.00
N ARG A 170 -9.73 9.05 -9.72
CA ARG A 170 -8.28 9.02 -9.93
C ARG A 170 -7.58 9.42 -8.64
N VAL A 171 -6.60 8.64 -8.23
CA VAL A 171 -5.65 8.94 -7.16
C VAL A 171 -4.26 8.81 -7.75
N TRP A 172 -3.39 9.81 -7.55
CA TRP A 172 -2.03 9.73 -8.11
C TRP A 172 -1.01 10.43 -7.22
N PHE A 173 0.23 10.00 -7.34
CA PHE A 173 1.36 10.53 -6.59
C PHE A 173 2.20 11.46 -7.45
N VAL A 174 2.65 12.56 -6.83
CA VAL A 174 3.52 13.57 -7.47
C VAL A 174 4.70 13.80 -6.55
N SER A 175 5.91 13.81 -7.09
CA SER A 175 7.14 14.11 -6.34
C SER A 175 7.10 15.54 -5.79
N THR A 176 7.54 15.70 -4.54
CA THR A 176 7.62 17.02 -3.85
C THR A 176 9.02 17.61 -3.85
N ARG A 177 10.01 16.82 -4.24
CA ARG A 177 11.42 17.15 -4.43
C ARG A 177 12.05 16.17 -5.39
N PRO A 178 13.27 16.44 -5.86
CA PRO A 178 14.05 15.42 -6.57
C PRO A 178 14.24 14.17 -5.71
N ILE A 179 14.04 12.99 -6.29
CA ILE A 179 14.19 11.68 -5.64
C ILE A 179 15.34 10.95 -6.29
N LYS A 180 16.31 10.50 -5.51
CA LYS A 180 17.48 9.76 -6.02
C LYS A 180 17.18 8.28 -6.13
N GLU A 181 17.87 7.61 -7.04
CA GLU A 181 17.88 6.15 -7.09
C GLU A 181 18.23 5.56 -5.72
N GLY A 182 17.45 4.55 -5.30
CA GLY A 182 17.58 3.89 -4.01
C GLY A 182 16.76 4.50 -2.88
N GLU A 183 16.19 5.71 -3.02
CA GLU A 183 15.30 6.29 -2.01
C GLU A 183 13.95 5.57 -1.97
N GLU A 184 13.41 5.37 -0.77
CA GLU A 184 12.04 4.88 -0.58
C GLU A 184 11.04 5.97 -0.97
N LEU A 185 10.03 5.59 -1.72
CA LEU A 185 8.90 6.45 -2.05
C LEU A 185 7.91 6.43 -0.88
N CYS A 186 7.65 7.60 -0.31
CA CYS A 186 6.78 7.75 0.83
C CYS A 186 5.86 8.97 0.67
N PHE A 187 4.65 8.88 1.23
CA PHE A 187 3.79 10.04 1.38
C PHE A 187 3.23 10.10 2.80
N ASP A 188 2.72 11.26 3.20
CA ASP A 188 2.07 11.43 4.49
C ASP A 188 0.62 10.89 4.38
N TYR A 189 0.31 9.89 5.20
CA TYR A 189 -1.03 9.28 5.26
C TYR A 189 -2.07 10.21 5.90
N GLY A 190 -1.63 11.28 6.56
CA GLY A 190 -2.48 12.20 7.30
C GLY A 190 -2.84 11.70 8.71
N GLU A 191 -3.23 12.64 9.57
CA GLU A 191 -3.54 12.33 10.99
C GLU A 191 -4.74 11.39 11.15
N GLU A 192 -5.69 11.43 10.23
CA GLU A 192 -6.92 10.63 10.30
C GLU A 192 -6.67 9.13 10.05
N TYR A 193 -5.51 8.77 9.52
CA TYR A 193 -5.11 7.39 9.29
C TYR A 193 -4.79 6.66 10.60
N TRP A 194 -4.16 7.35 11.55
CA TRP A 194 -3.62 6.74 12.75
C TRP A 194 -4.67 6.66 13.87
N PHE A 195 -4.86 5.48 14.44
CA PHE A 195 -5.43 5.40 15.77
C PHE A 195 -4.43 5.96 16.77
N GLU A 196 -4.90 6.52 17.90
CA GLU A 196 -4.02 7.12 18.90
C GLU A 196 -2.89 6.19 19.40
N GLU A 197 -3.16 4.88 19.36
CA GLU A 197 -2.24 3.82 19.80
C GLU A 197 -1.15 3.49 18.75
N ASP A 198 -1.37 3.86 17.47
CA ASP A 198 -0.53 3.50 16.34
C ASP A 198 0.26 4.68 15.77
N LYS A 199 0.17 5.87 16.39
CA LYS A 199 0.92 7.05 15.92
C LYS A 199 2.41 6.81 15.98
N PRO A 200 3.16 7.06 14.88
CA PRO A 200 4.61 6.97 14.92
C PRO A 200 5.16 7.91 15.99
N VAL A 201 6.07 7.42 16.80
CA VAL A 201 6.80 8.25 17.77
C VAL A 201 7.68 9.20 16.98
N ALA A 202 7.50 10.50 17.20
CA ALA A 202 8.22 11.57 16.51
C ALA A 202 9.72 11.56 16.84
#